data_ef3ddf31724a69e9717d8f50a9c3d86d
#
_entry.id   ef3ddf31724a69e9717d8f50a9c3d86d
#
_cell.length_a   1.000
_cell.length_b   1.000
_cell.length_c   1.000
_cell.angle_alpha   90.00
_cell.angle_beta   90.00
_cell.angle_gamma   90.00
#
_symmetry.space_group_name_H-M   'P 1'
#
loop_
_entity.id
_entity.type
_entity.pdbx_description
1 polymer ?
#
loop_
_entity_poly.entity_id
_entity_poly.type
_entity_poly.pdbx_seq_one_letter_code
_entity_poly.pdbx_strand_id
1 'polypeptide(L)'
;NETSWSERLQSLAYSEKSQKLATMVAERVYRSDAVKAGIEDLASGVAKEVGKTIEFASSDATGPLLECLKAYVGPRYGGAVASALAGDASKNVIVDPSKGSSGVSPGSMLKESSGGLAGATILIVRRQLANLAERIGQRLVGSVLSRLVSVVAGGVGLVLIAKDLWDFRNGVLPIIAQEMKSPATKDKVRDELANALQQQMNDHVKEIAEAAADQVIEVWQSFRRAHALVLQIADQNSAFKTFLDGVKPEALPRLDEVVSILVTSEGEPSILKRLQDGTLNSAVHLMPQQGLEIARDLKSIQAGLDWSALAGNKLGSVVEYELHKRIAAKDLTGASLDRILALNDRSAIIKIASVPADARDM
;
A
#
# COMPACT_ATOMS: atom_id res chain seq x y z
N ASN A 1 59.05 47.95 -0.22
CA ASN A 1 58.45 46.80 0.54
C ASN A 1 58.62 45.53 -0.25
N GLU A 2 59.83 45.03 -0.35
CA GLU A 2 60.12 43.71 -0.93
C GLU A 2 60.15 42.68 0.18
N THR A 3 59.02 42.09 0.48
CA THR A 3 59.05 40.85 1.23
C THR A 3 59.76 39.82 0.36
N SER A 4 60.86 39.29 0.89
CA SER A 4 61.72 38.29 0.23
C SER A 4 60.88 37.12 -0.29
N TRP A 5 61.23 36.66 -1.48
CA TRP A 5 60.56 35.45 -2.11
C TRP A 5 60.62 34.23 -1.20
N SER A 6 61.69 34.14 -0.36
CA SER A 6 61.82 33.09 0.64
C SER A 6 60.81 33.18 1.77
N GLU A 7 60.40 34.40 2.22
CA GLU A 7 59.36 34.58 3.25
C GLU A 7 57.97 34.23 2.69
N ARG A 8 57.70 34.52 1.42
CA ARG A 8 56.44 34.09 0.77
C ARG A 8 56.37 32.58 0.58
N LEU A 9 57.47 31.92 0.18
CA LEU A 9 57.53 30.45 0.08
C LEU A 9 57.46 29.79 1.44
N GLN A 10 58.06 30.34 2.49
CA GLN A 10 57.95 29.84 3.85
C GLN A 10 56.51 29.99 4.36
N SER A 11 55.83 31.12 4.12
CA SER A 11 54.46 31.34 4.55
C SER A 11 53.47 30.37 3.85
N LEU A 12 53.68 30.09 2.57
CA LEU A 12 52.89 29.08 1.83
C LEU A 12 53.14 27.67 2.35
N ALA A 13 54.36 27.28 2.62
CA ALA A 13 54.68 25.97 3.19
C ALA A 13 54.14 25.76 4.61
N TYR A 14 54.12 26.83 5.42
CA TYR A 14 53.49 26.83 6.76
C TYR A 14 51.98 26.75 6.66
N SER A 15 51.35 27.46 5.72
CA SER A 15 49.94 27.40 5.44
C SER A 15 49.49 25.95 5.08
N GLU A 16 50.22 25.31 4.17
CA GLU A 16 49.94 23.96 3.75
C GLU A 16 50.06 22.91 4.86
N LYS A 17 51.11 23.05 5.68
CA LYS A 17 51.32 22.18 6.86
C LYS A 17 50.28 22.41 7.94
N SER A 18 49.86 23.64 8.20
CA SER A 18 48.82 24.00 9.17
C SER A 18 47.48 23.45 8.73
N GLN A 19 47.17 23.53 7.43
CA GLN A 19 45.93 23.00 6.87
C GLN A 19 45.90 21.47 6.90
N LYS A 20 47.01 20.82 6.60
CA LYS A 20 47.14 19.37 6.70
C LYS A 20 46.98 18.87 8.13
N LEU A 21 47.55 19.55 9.12
CA LEU A 21 47.38 19.22 10.54
C LEU A 21 45.93 19.41 10.99
N ALA A 22 45.31 20.53 10.61
CA ALA A 22 43.90 20.80 10.91
C ALA A 22 42.99 19.74 10.33
N THR A 23 43.24 19.33 9.09
CA THR A 23 42.48 18.23 8.44
C THR A 23 42.63 16.90 9.18
N MET A 24 43.90 16.54 9.56
CA MET A 24 44.14 15.30 10.30
C MET A 24 43.44 15.26 11.67
N VAL A 25 43.42 16.39 12.39
CA VAL A 25 42.73 16.47 13.69
C VAL A 25 41.22 16.42 13.49
N ALA A 26 40.69 17.19 12.53
CA ALA A 26 39.27 17.17 12.21
C ALA A 26 38.80 15.76 11.80
N GLU A 27 39.56 15.08 10.95
CA GLU A 27 39.25 13.68 10.57
C GLU A 27 39.20 12.77 11.79
N ARG A 28 40.20 12.87 12.68
CA ARG A 28 40.26 12.01 13.87
C ARG A 28 39.11 12.26 14.84
N VAL A 29 38.66 13.50 14.98
CA VAL A 29 37.55 13.88 15.86
C VAL A 29 36.21 13.48 15.22
N TYR A 30 35.95 13.89 13.98
CA TYR A 30 34.68 13.69 13.33
C TYR A 30 34.44 12.24 12.89
N ARG A 31 35.48 11.44 12.65
CA ARG A 31 35.38 9.98 12.42
C ARG A 31 35.36 9.16 13.71
N SER A 32 35.42 9.81 14.89
CA SER A 32 35.32 9.09 16.17
C SER A 32 33.94 8.43 16.34
N ASP A 33 33.89 7.31 17.04
CA ASP A 33 32.64 6.59 17.28
C ASP A 33 31.62 7.42 18.08
N ALA A 34 32.09 8.31 18.96
CA ALA A 34 31.23 9.23 19.70
C ALA A 34 30.50 10.24 18.79
N VAL A 35 31.18 10.78 17.76
CA VAL A 35 30.54 11.68 16.80
C VAL A 35 29.61 10.92 15.87
N LYS A 36 29.98 9.72 15.42
CA LYS A 36 29.11 8.86 14.62
C LYS A 36 27.82 8.53 15.38
N ALA A 37 27.93 8.07 16.63
CA ALA A 37 26.79 7.78 17.48
C ALA A 37 25.88 9.02 17.67
N GLY A 38 26.48 10.21 17.89
CA GLY A 38 25.70 11.45 17.99
C GLY A 38 24.97 11.83 16.70
N ILE A 39 25.54 11.56 15.53
CA ILE A 39 24.89 11.76 14.24
C ILE A 39 23.77 10.73 14.02
N GLU A 40 23.98 9.48 14.41
CA GLU A 40 22.98 8.42 14.34
C GLU A 40 21.78 8.72 15.25
N ASP A 41 22.02 9.19 16.48
CA ASP A 41 20.98 9.60 17.41
C ASP A 41 20.20 10.81 16.87
N LEU A 42 20.87 11.80 16.30
CA LEU A 42 20.23 12.95 15.66
C LEU A 42 19.40 12.51 14.47
N ALA A 43 19.94 11.64 13.60
CA ALA A 43 19.24 11.10 12.43
C ALA A 43 18.00 10.34 12.85
N SER A 44 18.10 9.50 13.90
CA SER A 44 16.98 8.75 14.48
C SER A 44 15.90 9.68 15.05
N GLY A 45 16.30 10.71 15.79
CA GLY A 45 15.39 11.72 16.34
C GLY A 45 14.63 12.48 15.25
N VAL A 46 15.33 12.92 14.21
CA VAL A 46 14.73 13.60 13.05
C VAL A 46 13.81 12.67 12.29
N ALA A 47 14.24 11.44 12.01
CA ALA A 47 13.42 10.46 11.32
C ALA A 47 12.11 10.16 12.07
N LYS A 48 12.17 10.09 13.40
CA LYS A 48 10.98 9.87 14.25
C LYS A 48 10.01 11.06 14.18
N GLU A 49 10.50 12.28 14.23
CA GLU A 49 9.64 13.48 14.19
C GLU A 49 9.03 13.68 12.80
N VAL A 50 9.82 13.49 11.77
CA VAL A 50 9.36 13.49 10.39
C VAL A 50 8.36 12.35 10.14
N GLY A 51 8.62 11.18 10.71
CA GLY A 51 7.70 10.05 10.65
C GLY A 51 6.31 10.42 11.12
N LYS A 52 6.20 11.08 12.26
CA LYS A 52 4.92 11.58 12.79
C LYS A 52 4.26 12.60 11.85
N THR A 53 5.04 13.54 11.33
CA THR A 53 4.52 14.58 10.43
C THR A 53 4.01 13.99 9.12
N ILE A 54 4.76 13.06 8.53
CA ILE A 54 4.34 12.37 7.29
C ILE A 54 3.14 11.45 7.55
N GLU A 55 3.07 10.77 8.69
CA GLU A 55 1.93 9.95 9.08
C GLU A 55 0.66 10.80 9.18
N PHE A 56 0.75 11.96 9.83
CA PHE A 56 -0.34 12.91 9.91
C PHE A 56 -0.73 13.45 8.53
N ALA A 57 0.23 13.93 7.75
CA ALA A 57 -0.01 14.43 6.39
C ALA A 57 -0.57 13.35 5.46
N SER A 58 -0.16 12.09 5.61
CA SER A 58 -0.67 10.95 4.82
C SER A 58 -2.11 10.63 5.19
N SER A 59 -2.49 10.75 6.45
CA SER A 59 -3.87 10.62 6.89
C SER A 59 -4.76 11.70 6.24
N ASP A 60 -4.30 12.93 6.23
CA ASP A 60 -5.04 14.04 5.62
C ASP A 60 -5.11 13.94 4.09
N ALA A 61 -4.07 13.44 3.44
CA ALA A 61 -4.02 13.27 1.99
C ALA A 61 -4.89 12.11 1.47
N THR A 62 -5.28 11.18 2.34
CA THR A 62 -6.02 9.98 1.92
C THR A 62 -7.43 10.30 1.45
N GLY A 63 -8.14 11.20 2.12
CA GLY A 63 -9.46 11.65 1.69
C GLY A 63 -9.43 12.21 0.27
N PRO A 64 -8.61 13.23 -0.02
CA PRO A 64 -8.44 13.77 -1.37
C PRO A 64 -8.01 12.73 -2.42
N LEU A 65 -7.13 11.79 -2.07
CA LEU A 65 -6.69 10.73 -2.98
C LEU A 65 -7.84 9.79 -3.34
N LEU A 66 -8.66 9.40 -2.36
CA LEU A 66 -9.84 8.58 -2.57
C LEU A 66 -10.88 9.31 -3.44
N GLU A 67 -11.10 10.60 -3.17
CA GLU A 67 -12.01 11.40 -4.00
C GLU A 67 -11.48 11.57 -5.43
N CYS A 68 -10.19 11.73 -5.62
CA CYS A 68 -9.56 11.74 -6.94
C CYS A 68 -9.78 10.41 -7.67
N LEU A 69 -9.59 9.27 -6.98
CA LEU A 69 -9.81 7.94 -7.55
C LEU A 69 -11.30 7.71 -7.89
N LYS A 70 -12.22 8.11 -7.01
CA LYS A 70 -13.66 8.07 -7.27
C LYS A 70 -14.04 8.96 -8.46
N ALA A 71 -13.47 10.17 -8.54
CA ALA A 71 -13.71 11.10 -9.65
C ALA A 71 -13.18 10.56 -10.99
N TYR A 72 -12.11 9.77 -10.96
CA TYR A 72 -11.56 9.10 -12.14
C TYR A 72 -12.40 7.89 -12.57
N VAL A 73 -12.80 7.04 -11.62
CA VAL A 73 -13.49 5.77 -11.87
C VAL A 73 -15.00 5.95 -12.04
N GLY A 74 -15.61 6.83 -11.23
CA GLY A 74 -17.06 7.03 -11.18
C GLY A 74 -17.70 7.37 -12.52
N PRO A 75 -17.19 8.34 -13.30
CA PRO A 75 -17.76 8.69 -14.61
C PRO A 75 -17.70 7.54 -15.62
N ARG A 76 -16.71 6.64 -15.45
CA ARG A 76 -16.51 5.51 -16.36
C ARG A 76 -17.33 4.28 -15.98
N TYR A 77 -17.40 3.94 -14.71
CA TYR A 77 -17.97 2.68 -14.23
C TYR A 77 -19.06 2.83 -13.16
N GLY A 78 -19.36 4.08 -12.73
CA GLY A 78 -20.36 4.37 -11.71
C GLY A 78 -19.84 4.40 -10.28
N GLY A 79 -20.70 4.91 -9.39
CA GLY A 79 -20.37 5.09 -7.97
C GLY A 79 -20.19 3.78 -7.21
N ALA A 80 -20.90 2.73 -7.61
CA ALA A 80 -20.78 1.41 -7.01
C ALA A 80 -19.39 0.80 -7.21
N VAL A 81 -18.85 0.87 -8.43
CA VAL A 81 -17.49 0.39 -8.74
C VAL A 81 -16.44 1.20 -7.99
N ALA A 82 -16.60 2.52 -7.93
CA ALA A 82 -15.70 3.39 -7.18
C ALA A 82 -15.71 3.06 -5.67
N SER A 83 -16.87 2.72 -5.11
CA SER A 83 -17.02 2.32 -3.71
C SER A 83 -16.46 0.92 -3.44
N ALA A 84 -16.66 -0.02 -4.37
CA ALA A 84 -16.08 -1.37 -4.27
C ALA A 84 -14.55 -1.34 -4.32
N LEU A 85 -13.98 -0.54 -5.23
CA LEU A 85 -12.54 -0.32 -5.32
C LEU A 85 -11.97 0.24 -4.02
N ALA A 86 -12.65 1.20 -3.40
CA ALA A 86 -12.26 1.73 -2.10
C ALA A 86 -12.34 0.67 -0.99
N GLY A 87 -13.34 -0.20 -1.03
CA GLY A 87 -13.50 -1.33 -0.10
C GLY A 87 -12.42 -2.40 -0.27
N ASP A 88 -12.08 -2.74 -1.51
CA ASP A 88 -11.04 -3.74 -1.80
C ASP A 88 -9.63 -3.23 -1.46
N ALA A 89 -9.36 -1.95 -1.68
CA ALA A 89 -8.12 -1.33 -1.23
C ALA A 89 -7.91 -1.48 0.29
N SER A 90 -8.98 -1.64 1.08
CA SER A 90 -8.89 -1.90 2.52
C SER A 90 -8.53 -3.33 2.88
N LYS A 91 -8.94 -4.30 2.07
CA LYS A 91 -8.79 -5.73 2.37
C LYS A 91 -7.43 -6.28 1.96
N ASN A 92 -6.81 -5.73 0.92
CA ASN A 92 -5.56 -6.23 0.33
C ASN A 92 -4.29 -5.75 1.04
N VAL A 93 -4.41 -5.03 2.15
CA VAL A 93 -3.26 -4.68 2.99
C VAL A 93 -2.90 -5.86 3.87
N ILE A 94 -2.12 -6.78 3.34
CA ILE A 94 -1.47 -7.82 4.16
C ILE A 94 -0.34 -7.16 4.92
N VAL A 95 -0.61 -6.82 6.18
CA VAL A 95 0.44 -6.41 7.13
C VAL A 95 1.15 -7.67 7.58
N ASP A 96 2.40 -7.83 7.18
CA ASP A 96 3.29 -8.84 7.78
C ASP A 96 3.74 -8.30 9.15
N PRO A 97 3.21 -8.85 10.27
CA PRO A 97 3.53 -8.34 11.60
C PRO A 97 4.97 -8.62 12.04
N SER A 98 5.71 -9.43 11.28
CA SER A 98 7.07 -9.87 11.64
C SER A 98 8.16 -8.89 11.23
N LYS A 99 7.86 -7.82 10.50
CA LYS A 99 8.86 -6.92 9.90
C LYS A 99 8.76 -5.44 10.32
N GLY A 100 8.32 -5.13 11.51
CA GLY A 100 8.34 -3.72 11.92
C GLY A 100 7.82 -3.51 13.33
N SER A 101 8.71 -3.44 14.27
CA SER A 101 8.43 -3.05 15.65
C SER A 101 8.24 -1.55 15.78
N SER A 102 7.05 -1.07 15.64
CA SER A 102 6.60 0.12 16.34
C SER A 102 5.22 -0.19 16.92
N GLY A 103 5.13 -0.16 18.25
CA GLY A 103 4.13 -0.74 19.14
C GLY A 103 2.67 -0.34 18.97
N VAL A 104 2.14 -0.38 17.75
CA VAL A 104 0.72 -0.17 17.48
C VAL A 104 0.16 -1.45 16.86
N SER A 105 -0.80 -2.06 17.54
CA SER A 105 -1.38 -3.33 17.11
C SER A 105 -2.20 -3.15 15.82
N PRO A 106 -2.15 -4.11 14.88
CA PRO A 106 -2.93 -4.06 13.64
C PRO A 106 -4.45 -3.89 13.85
N GLY A 107 -4.96 -4.35 14.97
CA GLY A 107 -6.38 -4.28 15.31
C GLY A 107 -6.87 -2.88 15.71
N SER A 108 -6.01 -2.00 16.21
CA SER A 108 -6.39 -0.62 16.55
C SER A 108 -6.43 0.27 15.29
N MET A 109 -5.61 -0.01 14.30
CA MET A 109 -5.58 0.71 13.02
C MET A 109 -6.81 0.45 12.15
N LEU A 110 -7.32 -0.80 12.15
CA LEU A 110 -8.54 -1.17 11.41
C LEU A 110 -9.81 -0.52 12.00
N LYS A 111 -9.81 -0.15 13.28
CA LYS A 111 -10.96 0.51 13.93
C LYS A 111 -10.99 2.03 13.72
N GLU A 112 -9.84 2.66 13.52
CA GLU A 112 -9.76 4.12 13.32
C GLU A 112 -9.77 4.57 11.86
N SER A 113 -9.37 3.67 10.91
CA SER A 113 -9.37 4.01 9.49
C SER A 113 -10.67 3.56 8.81
N SER A 114 -11.67 4.38 8.82
CA SER A 114 -12.93 4.18 8.07
C SER A 114 -12.79 4.33 6.55
N GLY A 115 -11.58 4.23 6.00
CA GLY A 115 -11.32 4.35 4.57
C GLY A 115 -10.10 3.57 4.13
N GLY A 116 -10.30 2.51 3.38
CA GLY A 116 -9.32 1.50 3.05
C GLY A 116 -8.04 1.92 2.33
N LEU A 117 -8.08 2.90 1.44
CA LEU A 117 -6.89 3.49 0.81
C LEU A 117 -6.02 4.23 1.84
N ALA A 118 -6.63 4.79 2.90
CA ALA A 118 -5.93 5.44 4.01
C ALA A 118 -5.00 4.47 4.71
N GLY A 119 -5.52 3.32 5.10
CA GLY A 119 -4.75 2.30 5.80
C GLY A 119 -3.57 1.79 4.97
N ALA A 120 -3.77 1.56 3.67
CA ALA A 120 -2.71 1.11 2.76
C ALA A 120 -1.61 2.15 2.61
N THR A 121 -1.96 3.41 2.38
CA THR A 121 -0.99 4.50 2.23
C THR A 121 -0.23 4.74 3.53
N ILE A 122 -0.91 4.76 4.68
CA ILE A 122 -0.27 4.91 6.01
C ILE A 122 0.70 3.76 6.29
N LEU A 123 0.35 2.53 5.95
CA LEU A 123 1.23 1.38 6.18
C LEU A 123 2.47 1.38 5.28
N ILE A 124 2.32 1.82 4.02
CA ILE A 124 3.46 1.99 3.11
C ILE A 124 4.37 3.08 3.63
N VAL A 125 3.81 4.23 4.02
CA VAL A 125 4.54 5.33 4.61
C VAL A 125 5.27 4.87 5.88
N ARG A 126 4.62 4.15 6.79
CA ARG A 126 5.25 3.61 8.01
C ARG A 126 6.39 2.64 7.70
N ARG A 127 6.24 1.78 6.70
CA ARG A 127 7.29 0.85 6.27
C ARG A 127 8.49 1.58 5.66
N GLN A 128 8.22 2.58 4.83
CA GLN A 128 9.28 3.44 4.28
C GLN A 128 9.97 4.27 5.36
N LEU A 129 9.22 4.75 6.36
CA LEU A 129 9.76 5.50 7.50
C LEU A 129 10.60 4.64 8.46
N ALA A 130 10.25 3.38 8.68
CA ALA A 130 11.08 2.47 9.48
C ALA A 130 12.48 2.29 8.86
N ASN A 131 12.55 2.27 7.53
CA ASN A 131 13.82 2.20 6.79
C ASN A 131 14.51 3.58 6.67
N LEU A 132 13.79 4.67 6.90
CA LEU A 132 14.27 6.04 6.75
C LEU A 132 15.36 6.37 7.77
N ALA A 133 15.15 6.05 9.05
CA ALA A 133 16.11 6.31 10.12
C ALA A 133 17.46 5.66 9.84
N GLU A 134 17.44 4.40 9.42
CA GLU A 134 18.65 3.65 9.09
C GLU A 134 19.36 4.23 7.86
N ARG A 135 18.63 4.54 6.79
CA ARG A 135 19.18 5.11 5.55
C ARG A 135 19.71 6.53 5.75
N ILE A 136 18.99 7.38 6.50
CA ILE A 136 19.46 8.74 6.84
C ILE A 136 20.72 8.63 7.66
N GLY A 137 20.75 7.79 8.70
CA GLY A 137 21.93 7.58 9.54
C GLY A 137 23.15 7.17 8.73
N GLN A 138 23.04 6.14 7.91
CA GLN A 138 24.15 5.64 7.08
C GLN A 138 24.64 6.67 6.05
N ARG A 139 23.75 7.37 5.36
CA ARG A 139 24.11 8.37 4.36
C ARG A 139 24.65 9.65 4.98
N LEU A 140 24.10 10.11 6.14
CA LEU A 140 24.61 11.26 6.87
C LEU A 140 26.02 10.98 7.39
N VAL A 141 26.27 9.83 7.99
CA VAL A 141 27.61 9.45 8.45
C VAL A 141 28.62 9.46 7.30
N GLY A 142 28.24 8.97 6.12
CA GLY A 142 29.14 8.94 4.95
C GLY A 142 29.41 10.31 4.32
N SER A 143 28.36 11.09 4.02
CA SER A 143 28.49 12.33 3.24
C SER A 143 28.77 13.57 4.10
N VAL A 144 28.14 13.65 5.26
CA VAL A 144 28.24 14.85 6.13
C VAL A 144 29.57 14.89 6.83
N LEU A 145 30.10 13.75 7.31
CA LEU A 145 31.40 13.72 7.95
C LEU A 145 32.53 14.27 7.06
N SER A 146 32.51 13.96 5.77
CA SER A 146 33.51 14.48 4.84
C SER A 146 33.41 15.99 4.66
N ARG A 147 32.21 16.56 4.63
CA ARG A 147 31.98 18.01 4.54
C ARG A 147 32.34 18.70 5.83
N LEU A 148 31.97 18.15 6.98
CA LEU A 148 32.33 18.70 8.29
C LEU A 148 33.85 18.77 8.49
N VAL A 149 34.57 17.73 8.08
CA VAL A 149 36.05 17.76 8.09
C VAL A 149 36.57 18.92 7.26
N SER A 150 36.07 19.14 6.05
CA SER A 150 36.51 20.22 5.17
C SER A 150 36.19 21.62 5.74
N VAL A 151 34.98 21.81 6.26
CA VAL A 151 34.53 23.11 6.83
C VAL A 151 35.32 23.46 8.06
N VAL A 152 35.54 22.51 8.97
CA VAL A 152 36.27 22.72 10.21
C VAL A 152 37.75 22.84 9.95
N ALA A 153 38.33 22.02 9.07
CA ALA A 153 39.75 22.12 8.71
C ALA A 153 40.08 23.47 8.08
N GLY A 154 39.18 24.01 7.22
CA GLY A 154 39.35 25.36 6.67
C GLY A 154 39.33 26.46 7.74
N GLY A 155 38.40 26.40 8.69
CA GLY A 155 38.32 27.37 9.82
C GLY A 155 39.51 27.29 10.74
N VAL A 156 39.86 26.09 11.20
CA VAL A 156 41.01 25.86 12.09
C VAL A 156 42.33 26.21 11.39
N GLY A 157 42.47 25.85 10.11
CA GLY A 157 43.67 26.17 9.32
C GLY A 157 43.93 27.67 9.23
N LEU A 158 42.87 28.48 9.02
CA LEU A 158 42.98 29.94 8.97
C LEU A 158 43.43 30.54 10.32
N VAL A 159 42.91 30.03 11.44
CA VAL A 159 43.32 30.48 12.79
C VAL A 159 44.75 30.12 13.09
N LEU A 160 45.22 28.96 12.67
CA LEU A 160 46.62 28.55 12.85
C LEU A 160 47.60 29.38 12.01
N ILE A 161 47.16 29.87 10.84
CA ILE A 161 47.94 30.75 9.98
C ILE A 161 47.99 32.18 10.58
N ALA A 162 46.91 32.64 11.19
CA ALA A 162 46.76 33.98 11.74
C ALA A 162 47.48 34.17 13.10
N LYS A 163 47.75 33.09 13.84
CA LYS A 163 48.46 33.14 15.10
C LYS A 163 49.97 32.99 14.85
N ASP A 164 50.72 34.00 15.30
CA ASP A 164 52.18 34.01 15.18
C ASP A 164 52.83 32.79 15.83
N LEU A 165 53.92 32.32 15.26
CA LEU A 165 54.72 31.15 15.66
C LEU A 165 55.16 31.11 17.14
N TRP A 166 55.10 32.23 17.88
CA TRP A 166 55.41 32.30 19.29
C TRP A 166 54.41 31.55 20.19
N ASP A 167 53.17 31.45 19.83
CA ASP A 167 52.15 30.73 20.60
C ASP A 167 52.26 29.16 20.49
N PHE A 168 53.02 28.67 19.53
CA PHE A 168 53.27 27.23 19.39
C PHE A 168 54.10 26.61 20.53
N ARG A 169 54.70 27.42 21.40
CA ARG A 169 55.50 26.96 22.55
C ARG A 169 54.65 26.20 23.58
N ASN A 170 53.34 26.45 23.64
CA ASN A 170 52.40 25.78 24.52
C ASN A 170 51.62 24.64 23.83
N GLY A 171 51.94 24.30 22.58
CA GLY A 171 51.30 23.25 21.80
C GLY A 171 50.11 23.73 20.95
N VAL A 172 49.95 23.15 19.79
CA VAL A 172 48.92 23.50 18.81
C VAL A 172 47.55 22.92 19.20
N LEU A 173 47.51 21.82 19.93
CA LEU A 173 46.28 21.11 20.28
C LEU A 173 45.27 21.92 21.07
N PRO A 174 45.65 22.75 22.08
CA PRO A 174 44.69 23.59 22.79
C PRO A 174 44.03 24.63 21.89
N ILE A 175 44.79 25.19 20.94
CA ILE A 175 44.30 26.21 19.98
C ILE A 175 43.27 25.57 19.04
N ILE A 176 43.60 24.39 18.49
CA ILE A 176 42.68 23.63 17.67
C ILE A 176 41.39 23.26 18.43
N ALA A 177 41.54 22.78 19.67
CA ALA A 177 40.42 22.42 20.53
C ALA A 177 39.52 23.62 20.86
N GLN A 178 40.10 24.79 21.07
CA GLN A 178 39.37 26.03 21.32
C GLN A 178 38.59 26.49 20.08
N GLU A 179 39.24 26.44 18.91
CA GLU A 179 38.58 26.80 17.65
C GLU A 179 37.44 25.85 17.26
N MET A 180 37.66 24.56 17.43
CA MET A 180 36.61 23.57 17.21
C MET A 180 35.41 23.75 18.15
N LYS A 181 35.61 24.34 19.33
CA LYS A 181 34.56 24.66 20.29
C LYS A 181 34.01 26.08 20.11
N SER A 182 34.55 26.86 19.20
CA SER A 182 34.10 28.24 18.98
C SER A 182 32.63 28.28 18.52
N PRO A 183 31.88 29.34 18.86
CA PRO A 183 30.51 29.51 18.37
C PRO A 183 30.43 29.47 16.85
N ALA A 184 31.37 30.13 16.16
CA ALA A 184 31.40 30.19 14.69
C ALA A 184 31.57 28.80 14.05
N THR A 185 32.42 27.93 14.61
CA THR A 185 32.59 26.56 14.12
C THR A 185 31.37 25.72 14.43
N LYS A 186 30.77 25.85 15.62
CA LYS A 186 29.53 25.15 15.98
C LYS A 186 28.39 25.53 15.07
N ASP A 187 28.21 26.80 14.75
CA ASP A 187 27.17 27.30 13.87
C ASP A 187 27.33 26.73 12.45
N LYS A 188 28.55 26.75 11.90
CA LYS A 188 28.83 26.13 10.60
C LYS A 188 28.54 24.63 10.57
N VAL A 189 28.94 23.92 11.62
CA VAL A 189 28.65 22.47 11.74
C VAL A 189 27.16 22.23 11.81
N ARG A 190 26.40 23.01 12.57
CA ARG A 190 24.94 22.94 12.67
C ARG A 190 24.29 23.21 11.33
N ASP A 191 24.70 24.23 10.61
CA ASP A 191 24.15 24.61 9.31
C ASP A 191 24.44 23.54 8.26
N GLU A 192 25.62 22.94 8.22
CA GLU A 192 25.94 21.81 7.32
C GLU A 192 25.11 20.58 7.63
N LEU A 193 24.91 20.25 8.92
CA LEU A 193 24.05 19.16 9.36
C LEU A 193 22.59 19.42 8.95
N ALA A 194 22.09 20.64 9.19
CA ALA A 194 20.73 21.03 8.84
C ALA A 194 20.49 20.95 7.33
N ASN A 195 21.40 21.49 6.52
CA ASN A 195 21.31 21.45 5.06
C ASN A 195 21.35 20.01 4.53
N ALA A 196 22.24 19.18 5.06
CA ALA A 196 22.34 17.78 4.65
C ALA A 196 21.09 16.98 5.05
N LEU A 197 20.54 17.20 6.23
CA LEU A 197 19.28 16.64 6.68
C LEU A 197 18.13 17.07 5.78
N GLN A 198 18.00 18.36 5.50
CA GLN A 198 16.94 18.91 4.65
C GLN A 198 17.00 18.32 3.23
N GLN A 199 18.18 18.20 2.65
CA GLN A 199 18.34 17.61 1.32
C GLN A 199 17.94 16.14 1.32
N GLN A 200 18.41 15.34 2.28
CA GLN A 200 18.04 13.93 2.41
C GLN A 200 16.54 13.76 2.63
N MET A 201 15.94 14.65 3.40
CA MET A 201 14.50 14.66 3.66
C MET A 201 13.69 14.88 2.40
N ASN A 202 14.06 15.88 1.59
CA ASN A 202 13.36 16.16 0.33
C ASN A 202 13.39 14.97 -0.64
N ASP A 203 14.54 14.30 -0.75
CA ASP A 203 14.69 13.11 -1.59
C ASP A 203 13.81 11.98 -1.10
N HIS A 204 13.71 11.76 0.23
CA HIS A 204 12.88 10.72 0.80
C HIS A 204 11.37 10.99 0.72
N VAL A 205 10.94 12.23 0.91
CA VAL A 205 9.53 12.61 0.72
C VAL A 205 9.10 12.30 -0.71
N LYS A 206 9.98 12.56 -1.69
CA LYS A 206 9.72 12.23 -3.08
C LYS A 206 9.62 10.71 -3.30
N GLU A 207 10.59 9.92 -2.79
CA GLU A 207 10.56 8.45 -2.85
C GLU A 207 9.29 7.86 -2.23
N ILE A 208 8.84 8.40 -1.08
CA ILE A 208 7.61 7.98 -0.40
C ILE A 208 6.38 8.31 -1.26
N ALA A 209 6.34 9.51 -1.84
CA ALA A 209 5.22 9.92 -2.69
C ALA A 209 5.13 9.07 -3.96
N GLU A 210 6.26 8.75 -4.59
CA GLU A 210 6.34 7.85 -5.76
C GLU A 210 5.88 6.44 -5.38
N ALA A 211 6.36 5.86 -4.28
CA ALA A 211 5.96 4.54 -3.82
C ALA A 211 4.45 4.47 -3.46
N ALA A 212 3.90 5.54 -2.88
CA ALA A 212 2.47 5.63 -2.59
C ALA A 212 1.64 5.70 -3.89
N ALA A 213 2.08 6.47 -4.88
CA ALA A 213 1.43 6.57 -6.18
C ALA A 213 1.44 5.22 -6.92
N ASP A 214 2.58 4.53 -6.94
CA ASP A 214 2.72 3.20 -7.56
C ASP A 214 1.76 2.20 -6.90
N GLN A 215 1.62 2.23 -5.58
CA GLN A 215 0.70 1.35 -4.86
C GLN A 215 -0.77 1.62 -5.22
N VAL A 216 -1.16 2.87 -5.37
CA VAL A 216 -2.52 3.23 -5.81
C VAL A 216 -2.79 2.68 -7.21
N ILE A 217 -1.83 2.81 -8.11
CA ILE A 217 -1.90 2.25 -9.47
C ILE A 217 -2.02 0.72 -9.41
N GLU A 218 -1.25 0.05 -8.57
CA GLU A 218 -1.30 -1.40 -8.42
C GLU A 218 -2.66 -1.88 -7.88
N VAL A 219 -3.21 -1.19 -6.88
CA VAL A 219 -4.57 -1.46 -6.35
C VAL A 219 -5.60 -1.35 -7.47
N TRP A 220 -5.55 -0.27 -8.26
CA TRP A 220 -6.45 -0.11 -9.42
C TRP A 220 -6.27 -1.21 -10.46
N GLN A 221 -5.04 -1.56 -10.81
CA GLN A 221 -4.77 -2.62 -11.78
C GLN A 221 -5.21 -3.99 -11.27
N SER A 222 -5.03 -4.28 -9.99
CA SER A 222 -5.49 -5.51 -9.36
C SER A 222 -7.02 -5.62 -9.38
N PHE A 223 -7.70 -4.54 -8.98
CA PHE A 223 -9.14 -4.45 -9.05
C PHE A 223 -9.64 -4.64 -10.50
N ARG A 224 -9.03 -3.96 -11.45
CA ARG A 224 -9.37 -4.09 -12.87
C ARG A 224 -9.16 -5.51 -13.41
N ARG A 225 -8.12 -6.22 -12.93
CA ARG A 225 -7.92 -7.64 -13.29
C ARG A 225 -8.99 -8.54 -12.68
N ALA A 226 -9.34 -8.31 -11.41
CA ALA A 226 -10.34 -9.10 -10.70
C ALA A 226 -11.74 -8.97 -11.34
N HIS A 227 -12.10 -7.80 -11.84
CA HIS A 227 -13.40 -7.48 -12.42
C HIS A 227 -13.33 -7.27 -13.95
N ALA A 228 -12.34 -7.86 -14.62
CA ALA A 228 -12.01 -7.53 -16.01
C ALA A 228 -13.19 -7.71 -16.96
N LEU A 229 -13.93 -8.82 -16.84
CA LEU A 229 -15.03 -9.16 -17.71
C LEU A 229 -16.21 -8.17 -17.55
N VAL A 230 -16.59 -7.89 -16.31
CA VAL A 230 -17.68 -6.95 -16.00
C VAL A 230 -17.34 -5.53 -16.49
N LEU A 231 -16.10 -5.07 -16.22
CA LEU A 231 -15.66 -3.76 -16.67
C LEU A 231 -15.55 -3.65 -18.20
N GLN A 232 -15.11 -4.71 -18.88
CA GLN A 232 -15.06 -4.78 -20.34
C GLN A 232 -16.47 -4.67 -20.95
N ILE A 233 -17.44 -5.42 -20.43
CA ILE A 233 -18.81 -5.36 -20.91
C ILE A 233 -19.42 -3.97 -20.66
N ALA A 234 -19.13 -3.35 -19.52
CA ALA A 234 -19.58 -2.00 -19.20
C ALA A 234 -18.96 -0.94 -20.13
N ASP A 235 -17.70 -1.10 -20.54
CA ASP A 235 -17.05 -0.21 -21.51
C ASP A 235 -17.69 -0.30 -22.91
N GLN A 236 -18.22 -1.47 -23.26
CA GLN A 236 -18.79 -1.74 -24.58
C GLN A 236 -20.30 -1.48 -24.65
N ASN A 237 -21.01 -1.47 -23.52
CA ASN A 237 -22.46 -1.41 -23.50
C ASN A 237 -23.02 -0.46 -22.42
N SER A 238 -23.72 0.58 -22.89
CA SER A 238 -24.29 1.62 -22.00
C SER A 238 -25.42 1.09 -21.10
N ALA A 239 -26.23 0.12 -21.57
CA ALA A 239 -27.30 -0.46 -20.75
C ALA A 239 -26.73 -1.30 -19.61
N PHE A 240 -25.69 -2.08 -19.87
CA PHE A 240 -24.99 -2.84 -18.83
C PHE A 240 -24.25 -1.89 -17.87
N LYS A 241 -23.65 -0.82 -18.37
CA LYS A 241 -23.04 0.22 -17.53
C LYS A 241 -24.07 0.84 -16.57
N THR A 242 -25.25 1.17 -17.05
CA THR A 242 -26.33 1.71 -16.20
C THR A 242 -26.77 0.71 -15.13
N PHE A 243 -26.87 -0.57 -15.49
CA PHE A 243 -27.15 -1.64 -14.53
C PHE A 243 -26.04 -1.76 -13.48
N LEU A 244 -24.77 -1.76 -13.90
CA LEU A 244 -23.60 -1.83 -13.01
C LEU A 244 -23.55 -0.68 -12.02
N ASP A 245 -23.92 0.54 -12.44
CA ASP A 245 -23.99 1.72 -11.57
C ASP A 245 -25.00 1.55 -10.43
N GLY A 246 -26.08 0.81 -10.65
CA GLY A 246 -27.10 0.47 -9.65
C GLY A 246 -26.76 -0.72 -8.75
N VAL A 247 -25.69 -1.48 -9.03
CA VAL A 247 -25.29 -2.66 -8.24
C VAL A 247 -24.63 -2.20 -6.94
N LYS A 248 -25.02 -2.77 -5.81
CA LYS A 248 -24.36 -2.47 -4.53
C LYS A 248 -22.91 -2.98 -4.55
N PRO A 249 -21.96 -2.26 -3.92
CA PRO A 249 -20.55 -2.65 -3.89
C PRO A 249 -20.32 -4.08 -3.42
N GLU A 250 -21.10 -4.53 -2.42
CA GLU A 250 -21.01 -5.87 -1.85
C GLU A 250 -21.50 -6.97 -2.82
N ALA A 251 -22.31 -6.60 -3.81
CA ALA A 251 -22.83 -7.52 -4.81
C ALA A 251 -21.93 -7.63 -6.06
N LEU A 252 -20.89 -6.82 -6.18
CA LEU A 252 -20.00 -6.84 -7.33
C LEU A 252 -19.29 -8.21 -7.53
N PRO A 253 -18.77 -8.90 -6.50
CA PRO A 253 -18.19 -10.23 -6.66
C PRO A 253 -19.21 -11.26 -7.16
N ARG A 254 -20.47 -11.12 -6.74
CA ARG A 254 -21.57 -11.97 -7.23
C ARG A 254 -21.88 -11.68 -8.71
N LEU A 255 -21.87 -10.42 -9.10
CA LEU A 255 -22.04 -10.03 -10.51
C LEU A 255 -20.94 -10.63 -11.38
N ASP A 256 -19.67 -10.60 -10.95
CA ASP A 256 -18.57 -11.22 -11.68
C ASP A 256 -18.81 -12.72 -11.88
N GLU A 257 -19.23 -13.42 -10.83
CA GLU A 257 -19.52 -14.85 -10.90
C GLU A 257 -20.68 -15.16 -11.84
N VAL A 258 -21.79 -14.42 -11.72
CA VAL A 258 -22.97 -14.58 -12.58
C VAL A 258 -22.62 -14.31 -14.05
N VAL A 259 -21.89 -13.23 -14.32
CA VAL A 259 -21.42 -12.88 -15.67
C VAL A 259 -20.48 -13.95 -16.21
N SER A 260 -19.54 -14.44 -15.39
CA SER A 260 -18.63 -15.52 -15.78
C SER A 260 -19.38 -16.82 -16.16
N ILE A 261 -20.38 -17.22 -15.38
CA ILE A 261 -21.20 -18.37 -15.68
C ILE A 261 -21.95 -18.16 -16.99
N LEU A 262 -22.62 -17.02 -17.19
CA LEU A 262 -23.36 -16.71 -18.42
C LEU A 262 -22.47 -16.69 -19.67
N VAL A 263 -21.31 -16.04 -19.59
CA VAL A 263 -20.37 -16.00 -20.72
C VAL A 263 -19.85 -17.39 -21.06
N THR A 264 -19.57 -18.20 -20.05
CA THR A 264 -19.05 -19.57 -20.26
C THR A 264 -20.11 -20.51 -20.84
N SER A 265 -21.38 -20.35 -20.45
CA SER A 265 -22.47 -21.26 -20.85
C SER A 265 -23.23 -20.79 -22.09
N GLU A 266 -23.45 -19.50 -22.24
CA GLU A 266 -24.33 -18.92 -23.25
C GLU A 266 -23.59 -17.93 -24.19
N GLY A 267 -22.34 -17.56 -23.87
CA GLY A 267 -21.55 -16.58 -24.60
C GLY A 267 -21.83 -15.12 -24.19
N GLU A 268 -20.89 -14.22 -24.49
CA GLU A 268 -20.97 -12.81 -24.09
C GLU A 268 -22.24 -12.06 -24.55
N PRO A 269 -22.80 -12.32 -25.77
CA PRO A 269 -24.06 -11.67 -26.22
C PRO A 269 -25.27 -11.99 -25.33
N SER A 270 -25.23 -13.07 -24.59
CA SER A 270 -26.34 -13.46 -23.69
C SER A 270 -26.53 -12.48 -22.54
N ILE A 271 -25.46 -11.80 -22.11
CA ILE A 271 -25.52 -10.85 -20.99
C ILE A 271 -26.58 -9.78 -21.21
N LEU A 272 -26.62 -9.19 -22.40
CA LEU A 272 -27.61 -8.16 -22.72
C LEU A 272 -29.04 -8.72 -22.78
N LYS A 273 -29.20 -9.95 -23.31
CA LYS A 273 -30.47 -10.61 -23.30
C LYS A 273 -30.95 -10.90 -21.88
N ARG A 274 -30.05 -11.39 -21.01
CA ARG A 274 -30.36 -11.70 -19.61
C ARG A 274 -30.53 -10.42 -18.74
N LEU A 275 -29.98 -9.31 -19.16
CA LEU A 275 -30.27 -7.99 -18.59
C LEU A 275 -31.66 -7.52 -18.96
N GLN A 276 -32.07 -7.66 -20.25
CA GLN A 276 -33.36 -7.23 -20.76
C GLN A 276 -34.53 -8.07 -20.21
N ASP A 277 -34.37 -9.38 -20.08
CA ASP A 277 -35.38 -10.27 -19.54
C ASP A 277 -35.46 -10.31 -18.00
N GLY A 278 -34.56 -9.55 -17.30
CA GLY A 278 -34.49 -9.46 -15.85
C GLY A 278 -33.79 -10.62 -15.15
N THR A 279 -33.35 -11.63 -15.89
CA THR A 279 -32.60 -12.78 -15.33
C THR A 279 -31.32 -12.35 -14.61
N LEU A 280 -30.54 -11.46 -15.22
CA LEU A 280 -29.32 -10.95 -14.62
C LEU A 280 -29.58 -10.22 -13.29
N ASN A 281 -30.62 -9.37 -13.26
CA ASN A 281 -31.00 -8.66 -12.05
C ASN A 281 -31.45 -9.64 -10.94
N SER A 282 -32.25 -10.64 -11.29
CA SER A 282 -32.72 -11.68 -10.35
C SER A 282 -31.58 -12.51 -9.80
N ALA A 283 -30.60 -12.86 -10.63
CA ALA A 283 -29.43 -13.64 -10.23
C ALA A 283 -28.52 -12.87 -9.27
N VAL A 284 -28.33 -11.57 -9.52
CA VAL A 284 -27.44 -10.74 -8.69
C VAL A 284 -28.08 -10.34 -7.36
N HIS A 285 -29.37 -9.98 -7.35
CA HIS A 285 -30.02 -9.37 -6.20
C HIS A 285 -30.95 -10.28 -5.41
N LEU A 286 -31.56 -11.28 -6.05
CA LEU A 286 -32.63 -12.07 -5.45
C LEU A 286 -32.27 -13.54 -5.23
N MET A 287 -31.41 -14.12 -6.04
CA MET A 287 -31.02 -15.53 -5.91
C MET A 287 -30.29 -15.80 -4.60
N PRO A 288 -30.69 -16.80 -3.79
CA PRO A 288 -29.96 -17.21 -2.60
C PRO A 288 -28.55 -17.72 -2.93
N GLN A 289 -27.67 -17.79 -1.93
CA GLN A 289 -26.30 -18.29 -2.12
C GLN A 289 -26.28 -19.75 -2.61
N GLN A 290 -27.19 -20.60 -2.11
CA GLN A 290 -27.35 -21.98 -2.55
C GLN A 290 -27.82 -22.07 -4.00
N GLY A 291 -28.63 -21.11 -4.46
CA GLY A 291 -29.05 -21.02 -5.89
C GLY A 291 -27.84 -20.69 -6.79
N LEU A 292 -26.93 -19.82 -6.32
CA LEU A 292 -25.69 -19.52 -7.05
C LEU A 292 -24.74 -20.73 -7.07
N GLU A 293 -24.69 -21.52 -5.99
CA GLU A 293 -23.95 -22.78 -5.94
C GLU A 293 -24.48 -23.78 -6.96
N ILE A 294 -25.80 -23.94 -7.04
CA ILE A 294 -26.45 -24.77 -8.07
C ILE A 294 -26.14 -24.25 -9.48
N ALA A 295 -26.20 -22.93 -9.67
CA ALA A 295 -25.87 -22.32 -10.96
C ALA A 295 -24.44 -22.59 -11.39
N ARG A 296 -23.51 -22.60 -10.44
CA ARG A 296 -22.09 -22.93 -10.65
C ARG A 296 -21.91 -24.39 -11.02
N ASP A 297 -22.52 -25.30 -10.27
CA ASP A 297 -22.42 -26.74 -10.48
C ASP A 297 -22.97 -27.15 -11.85
N LEU A 298 -24.12 -26.59 -12.23
CA LEU A 298 -24.81 -26.89 -13.48
C LEU A 298 -24.38 -26.00 -14.65
N LYS A 299 -23.51 -25.01 -14.40
CA LYS A 299 -23.12 -23.97 -15.37
C LYS A 299 -24.32 -23.29 -16.01
N SER A 300 -25.37 -23.02 -15.23
CA SER A 300 -26.63 -22.45 -15.71
C SER A 300 -27.26 -21.54 -14.67
N ILE A 301 -27.28 -20.24 -14.93
CA ILE A 301 -27.97 -19.25 -14.09
C ILE A 301 -29.45 -19.54 -13.99
N GLN A 302 -30.07 -19.94 -15.11
CA GLN A 302 -31.51 -20.30 -15.14
C GLN A 302 -31.81 -21.47 -14.19
N ALA A 303 -30.98 -22.51 -14.18
CA ALA A 303 -31.17 -23.65 -13.26
C ALA A 303 -31.08 -23.21 -11.78
N GLY A 304 -30.15 -22.32 -11.43
CA GLY A 304 -30.07 -21.75 -10.08
C GLY A 304 -31.32 -20.97 -9.66
N LEU A 305 -31.91 -20.21 -10.59
CA LEU A 305 -33.15 -19.47 -10.36
C LEU A 305 -34.34 -20.40 -10.25
N ASP A 306 -34.48 -21.41 -11.15
CA ASP A 306 -35.57 -22.39 -11.15
C ASP A 306 -35.58 -23.18 -9.83
N TRP A 307 -34.43 -23.67 -9.38
CA TRP A 307 -34.32 -24.34 -8.10
C TRP A 307 -34.60 -23.42 -6.92
N SER A 308 -34.18 -22.14 -6.98
CA SER A 308 -34.48 -21.16 -5.94
C SER A 308 -36.01 -20.91 -5.82
N ALA A 309 -36.68 -20.83 -6.96
CA ALA A 309 -38.15 -20.67 -7.01
C ALA A 309 -38.91 -21.92 -6.52
N LEU A 310 -38.44 -23.10 -6.88
CA LEU A 310 -39.09 -24.37 -6.51
C LEU A 310 -38.90 -24.71 -5.04
N ALA A 311 -37.66 -24.63 -4.55
CA ALA A 311 -37.31 -25.15 -3.23
C ALA A 311 -37.47 -24.13 -2.09
N GLY A 312 -37.37 -22.83 -2.38
CA GLY A 312 -37.49 -21.79 -1.37
C GLY A 312 -36.50 -22.00 -0.18
N ASN A 313 -37.04 -22.14 1.01
CA ASN A 313 -36.26 -22.37 2.24
C ASN A 313 -35.63 -23.78 2.32
N LYS A 314 -36.00 -24.70 1.45
CA LYS A 314 -35.45 -26.08 1.37
C LYS A 314 -34.27 -26.19 0.42
N LEU A 315 -33.85 -25.09 -0.18
CA LEU A 315 -32.75 -25.06 -1.14
C LEU A 315 -31.43 -25.61 -0.57
N GLY A 316 -31.18 -25.39 0.74
CA GLY A 316 -30.05 -26.00 1.44
C GLY A 316 -30.03 -27.52 1.37
N SER A 317 -31.19 -28.18 1.59
CA SER A 317 -31.32 -29.64 1.48
C SER A 317 -31.15 -30.13 0.04
N VAL A 318 -31.60 -29.36 -0.95
CA VAL A 318 -31.37 -29.69 -2.37
C VAL A 318 -29.85 -29.74 -2.67
N VAL A 319 -29.08 -28.79 -2.16
CA VAL A 319 -27.63 -28.78 -2.34
C VAL A 319 -26.99 -29.92 -1.55
N GLU A 320 -27.36 -30.10 -0.27
CA GLU A 320 -26.82 -31.13 0.61
C GLU A 320 -26.98 -32.55 0.04
N TYR A 321 -28.14 -32.83 -0.52
CA TYR A 321 -28.45 -34.15 -1.14
C TYR A 321 -28.07 -34.22 -2.62
N GLU A 322 -27.51 -33.16 -3.17
CA GLU A 322 -27.10 -33.06 -4.59
C GLU A 322 -28.25 -33.38 -5.59
N LEU A 323 -29.49 -33.03 -5.21
CA LEU A 323 -30.67 -33.30 -6.06
C LEU A 323 -30.58 -32.58 -7.39
N HIS A 324 -30.07 -31.35 -7.38
CA HIS A 324 -29.89 -30.51 -8.58
C HIS A 324 -28.98 -31.16 -9.66
N LYS A 325 -28.09 -32.07 -9.26
CA LYS A 325 -27.24 -32.82 -10.22
C LYS A 325 -27.93 -33.99 -10.88
N ARG A 326 -29.10 -34.38 -10.38
CA ARG A 326 -29.81 -35.60 -10.81
C ARG A 326 -31.15 -35.31 -11.44
N ILE A 327 -31.86 -34.30 -10.99
CA ILE A 327 -33.18 -33.91 -11.45
C ILE A 327 -33.17 -32.46 -11.84
N ALA A 328 -33.81 -32.09 -12.94
CA ALA A 328 -34.03 -30.69 -13.24
C ALA A 328 -35.22 -30.15 -12.43
N ALA A 329 -35.16 -28.89 -11.98
CA ALA A 329 -36.23 -28.27 -11.19
C ALA A 329 -37.59 -28.34 -11.90
N LYS A 330 -37.60 -28.17 -13.21
CA LYS A 330 -38.82 -28.25 -14.06
C LYS A 330 -39.53 -29.61 -14.05
N ASP A 331 -38.81 -30.67 -13.67
CA ASP A 331 -39.31 -32.04 -13.61
C ASP A 331 -39.90 -32.42 -12.23
N LEU A 332 -40.01 -31.43 -11.35
CA LEU A 332 -40.54 -31.55 -10.00
C LEU A 332 -41.61 -30.50 -9.72
N THR A 333 -42.54 -30.87 -8.85
CA THR A 333 -43.43 -29.93 -8.17
C THR A 333 -42.98 -29.72 -6.74
N GLY A 334 -43.43 -28.65 -6.08
CA GLY A 334 -43.15 -28.44 -4.67
C GLY A 334 -43.57 -29.63 -3.80
N ALA A 335 -44.73 -30.26 -4.13
CA ALA A 335 -45.24 -31.42 -3.41
C ALA A 335 -44.37 -32.69 -3.61
N SER A 336 -43.86 -32.91 -4.83
CA SER A 336 -42.93 -34.03 -5.06
C SER A 336 -41.57 -33.81 -4.41
N LEU A 337 -41.05 -32.58 -4.44
CA LEU A 337 -39.85 -32.22 -3.70
C LEU A 337 -40.00 -32.47 -2.18
N ASP A 338 -41.15 -32.09 -1.62
CA ASP A 338 -41.44 -32.28 -0.19
C ASP A 338 -41.46 -33.76 0.18
N ARG A 339 -42.10 -34.60 -0.63
CA ARG A 339 -42.12 -36.06 -0.41
C ARG A 339 -40.71 -36.65 -0.48
N ILE A 340 -39.90 -36.24 -1.43
CA ILE A 340 -38.51 -36.70 -1.56
C ILE A 340 -37.70 -36.33 -0.31
N LEU A 341 -37.75 -35.05 0.11
CA LEU A 341 -37.00 -34.57 1.27
C LEU A 341 -37.48 -35.14 2.60
N ALA A 342 -38.77 -35.50 2.70
CA ALA A 342 -39.35 -36.13 3.90
C ALA A 342 -38.79 -37.54 4.19
N LEU A 343 -38.14 -38.20 3.23
CA LEU A 343 -37.46 -39.48 3.45
C LEU A 343 -36.30 -39.37 4.44
N ASN A 344 -35.70 -38.21 4.56
CA ASN A 344 -34.59 -37.91 5.50
C ASN A 344 -33.44 -38.94 5.49
N ASP A 345 -33.30 -39.65 4.36
CA ASP A 345 -32.25 -40.65 4.12
C ASP A 345 -31.58 -40.34 2.79
N ARG A 346 -30.31 -40.01 2.85
CA ARG A 346 -29.52 -39.61 1.68
C ARG A 346 -29.50 -40.70 0.60
N SER A 347 -29.40 -41.98 0.99
CA SER A 347 -29.35 -43.13 0.04
C SER A 347 -30.69 -43.33 -0.67
N ALA A 348 -31.79 -43.23 0.06
CA ALA A 348 -33.13 -43.33 -0.50
C ALA A 348 -33.42 -42.15 -1.44
N ILE A 349 -33.09 -40.94 -1.02
CA ILE A 349 -33.23 -39.70 -1.82
C ILE A 349 -32.49 -39.82 -3.14
N ILE A 350 -31.22 -40.23 -3.09
CA ILE A 350 -30.39 -40.42 -4.30
C ILE A 350 -30.97 -41.45 -5.23
N LYS A 351 -31.47 -42.58 -4.70
CA LYS A 351 -32.09 -43.64 -5.51
C LYS A 351 -33.35 -43.14 -6.21
N ILE A 352 -34.25 -42.46 -5.50
CA ILE A 352 -35.47 -41.88 -6.07
C ILE A 352 -35.14 -40.80 -7.09
N ALA A 353 -34.13 -39.96 -6.80
CA ALA A 353 -33.68 -38.95 -7.73
C ALA A 353 -33.14 -39.51 -9.05
N SER A 354 -32.67 -40.73 -9.04
CA SER A 354 -32.14 -41.43 -10.24
C SER A 354 -33.21 -42.14 -11.05
N VAL A 355 -34.47 -42.18 -10.58
CA VAL A 355 -35.62 -42.78 -11.32
C VAL A 355 -36.14 -41.79 -12.35
N PRO A 356 -36.49 -42.23 -13.58
CA PRO A 356 -37.14 -41.37 -14.58
C PRO A 356 -38.39 -40.67 -14.07
N ALA A 357 -38.68 -39.47 -14.60
CA ALA A 357 -39.74 -38.60 -14.09
C ALA A 357 -41.13 -39.26 -14.12
N ASP A 358 -41.43 -40.01 -15.17
CA ASP A 358 -42.67 -40.75 -15.37
C ASP A 358 -42.91 -41.88 -14.35
N ALA A 359 -41.84 -42.44 -13.79
CA ALA A 359 -41.89 -43.48 -12.77
C ALA A 359 -41.82 -42.95 -11.32
N ARG A 360 -41.54 -41.66 -11.11
CA ARG A 360 -41.47 -41.02 -9.79
C ARG A 360 -42.82 -40.60 -9.22
N ASP A 361 -43.81 -40.36 -10.09
CA ASP A 361 -45.16 -39.89 -9.72
C ASP A 361 -46.19 -41.02 -9.48
N MET A 362 -45.75 -42.26 -9.58
CA MET A 362 -46.48 -43.41 -9.15
C MET A 362 -46.27 -43.70 -7.67
#